data_198cdba65c1d4b156abd9541f9576761
#
_entry.id   198cdba65c1d4b156abd9541f9576761
#
_cell.length_a   1.000
_cell.length_b   1.000
_cell.length_c   1.000
_cell.angle_alpha   90.00
_cell.angle_beta   90.00
_cell.angle_gamma   90.00
#
_symmetry.space_group_name_H-M   'P 1'
#
loop_
_entity.id
_entity.type
_entity.pdbx_description
1 polymer ?
#
loop_
_entity_poly.entity_id
_entity_poly.type
_entity_poly.pdbx_seq_one_letter_code
_entity_poly.pdbx_strand_id
1 'polypeptide(L)'
;MNKRRMSFVAGAVVAGVGVAALLLGLPGVEAEGGSTTMALHAVDYSYQGVPASLPAGEVRISFANDSKNEAHEMQLYRINDGVNESFDQILADDEAQNQRQDQQNQAGGGQGGGGQGGQNGQTPPSTQNPPPAPKMTFFASTGAGPGDSAKMDLIGKLPAGRYGMVCYLPVNGDDAQGPHYKKGMKAVFTVM
;
A
#
# COMPACT_ATOMS: atom_id res chain seq x y z
N MET A 1 -12.07 74.13 -12.89
CA MET A 1 -11.84 73.48 -11.58
C MET A 1 -13.13 72.81 -11.14
N ASN A 2 -13.30 71.52 -11.40
CA ASN A 2 -14.51 70.79 -10.98
C ASN A 2 -14.06 69.50 -10.26
N LYS A 3 -14.17 69.52 -8.92
CA LYS A 3 -13.89 68.37 -8.04
C LYS A 3 -15.14 67.47 -8.04
N ARG A 4 -15.07 66.31 -8.70
CA ARG A 4 -16.06 65.22 -8.55
C ARG A 4 -15.73 64.43 -7.28
N ARG A 5 -16.66 64.41 -6.33
CA ARG A 5 -16.63 63.55 -5.14
C ARG A 5 -17.06 62.15 -5.53
N MET A 6 -16.18 61.18 -5.33
CA MET A 6 -16.52 59.73 -5.40
C MET A 6 -17.05 59.28 -4.05
N SER A 7 -18.30 58.82 -4.03
CA SER A 7 -18.90 58.15 -2.86
C SER A 7 -18.48 56.73 -2.83
N PHE A 8 -17.85 56.32 -1.74
CA PHE A 8 -17.55 54.92 -1.48
C PHE A 8 -18.76 54.28 -0.79
N VAL A 9 -19.32 53.23 -1.44
CA VAL A 9 -20.33 52.36 -0.83
C VAL A 9 -19.56 51.29 -0.02
N ALA A 10 -19.78 51.30 1.29
CA ALA A 10 -19.24 50.30 2.19
C ALA A 10 -20.06 49.01 2.04
N GLY A 11 -19.48 48.00 1.39
CA GLY A 11 -20.01 46.63 1.37
C GLY A 11 -19.68 45.91 2.67
N ALA A 12 -20.70 45.46 3.41
CA ALA A 12 -20.57 44.66 4.61
C ALA A 12 -20.01 43.26 4.22
N VAL A 13 -18.81 42.95 4.70
CA VAL A 13 -18.25 41.59 4.63
C VAL A 13 -18.85 40.79 5.78
N VAL A 14 -19.71 39.84 5.46
CA VAL A 14 -20.16 38.80 6.39
C VAL A 14 -18.97 37.85 6.62
N ALA A 15 -18.37 37.96 7.79
CA ALA A 15 -17.36 37.01 8.24
C ALA A 15 -18.04 35.67 8.58
N GLY A 16 -17.99 34.72 7.64
CA GLY A 16 -18.30 33.34 7.92
C GLY A 16 -17.24 32.77 8.87
N VAL A 17 -17.64 32.40 10.08
CA VAL A 17 -16.82 31.70 11.05
C VAL A 17 -16.65 30.27 10.55
N GLY A 18 -15.62 30.02 9.74
CA GLY A 18 -15.15 28.70 9.43
C GLY A 18 -14.48 28.11 10.68
N VAL A 19 -15.07 27.07 11.24
CA VAL A 19 -14.41 26.25 12.26
C VAL A 19 -13.22 25.56 11.58
N ALA A 20 -12.05 26.18 11.66
CA ALA A 20 -10.81 25.54 11.30
C ALA A 20 -10.53 24.47 12.37
N ALA A 21 -10.81 23.22 12.06
CA ALA A 21 -10.31 22.11 12.85
C ALA A 21 -8.78 22.14 12.79
N LEU A 22 -8.20 22.53 13.91
CA LEU A 22 -6.75 22.59 14.10
C LEU A 22 -6.22 21.16 14.16
N LEU A 23 -5.93 20.55 12.99
CA LEU A 23 -5.18 19.31 12.87
C LEU A 23 -3.71 19.62 13.11
N LEU A 24 -3.33 19.68 14.38
CA LEU A 24 -1.95 19.88 14.81
C LEU A 24 -1.09 18.69 14.39
N GLY A 25 -0.30 18.89 13.35
CA GLY A 25 1.04 18.31 13.27
C GLY A 25 1.19 16.90 12.76
N LEU A 26 0.37 16.42 11.79
CA LEU A 26 0.74 15.21 11.01
C LEU A 26 1.33 15.67 9.68
N PRO A 27 2.64 15.51 9.45
CA PRO A 27 3.22 15.79 8.14
C PRO A 27 2.66 14.79 7.13
N GLY A 28 2.13 15.30 6.01
CA GLY A 28 1.75 14.48 4.87
C GLY A 28 0.25 14.20 4.67
N VAL A 29 -0.66 14.78 5.46
CA VAL A 29 -2.12 14.62 5.25
C VAL A 29 -2.77 15.96 4.97
N GLU A 30 -3.25 16.15 3.75
CA GLU A 30 -4.05 17.31 3.34
C GLU A 30 -5.44 16.86 2.89
N ALA A 31 -6.49 17.53 3.35
CA ALA A 31 -7.87 17.25 2.97
C ALA A 31 -8.36 18.30 1.99
N GLU A 32 -8.52 17.96 0.72
CA GLU A 32 -9.15 18.80 -0.29
C GLU A 32 -10.49 18.19 -0.73
N GLY A 33 -11.57 18.94 -0.53
CA GLY A 33 -12.87 18.61 -1.12
C GLY A 33 -13.45 17.25 -0.79
N GLY A 34 -13.18 16.69 0.40
CA GLY A 34 -13.70 15.38 0.82
C GLY A 34 -12.79 14.20 0.50
N SER A 35 -11.64 14.41 -0.12
CA SER A 35 -10.58 13.40 -0.27
C SER A 35 -9.39 13.69 0.64
N THR A 36 -8.78 12.64 1.18
CA THR A 36 -7.54 12.75 1.97
C THR A 36 -6.35 12.45 1.07
N THR A 37 -5.35 13.33 1.06
CA THR A 37 -4.10 13.08 0.34
C THR A 37 -3.03 12.59 1.29
N MET A 38 -2.39 11.47 0.94
CA MET A 38 -1.22 10.93 1.62
C MET A 38 0.00 11.10 0.71
N ALA A 39 0.93 11.97 1.09
CA ALA A 39 2.19 12.16 0.39
C ALA A 39 3.23 11.20 0.95
N LEU A 40 3.63 10.22 0.14
CA LEU A 40 4.64 9.22 0.50
C LEU A 40 5.94 9.50 -0.18
N HIS A 41 7.03 9.39 0.57
CA HIS A 41 8.39 9.46 0.09
C HIS A 41 9.11 8.14 0.37
N ALA A 42 9.59 7.50 -0.66
CA ALA A 42 10.48 6.35 -0.56
C ALA A 42 11.92 6.86 -0.43
N VAL A 43 12.55 6.62 0.72
CA VAL A 43 13.92 7.06 1.02
C VAL A 43 14.70 5.86 1.50
N ASP A 44 15.71 5.47 0.73
CA ASP A 44 16.46 4.23 0.98
C ASP A 44 15.49 3.04 1.18
N TYR A 45 15.45 2.43 2.35
CA TYR A 45 14.55 1.31 2.63
C TYR A 45 13.42 1.68 3.61
N SER A 46 12.84 2.87 3.44
CA SER A 46 11.76 3.35 4.30
C SER A 46 10.69 4.14 3.53
N TYR A 47 9.47 4.16 4.07
CA TYR A 47 8.42 5.09 3.65
C TYR A 47 8.32 6.22 4.67
N GLN A 48 8.48 7.45 4.21
CA GLN A 48 8.21 8.66 4.97
C GLN A 48 6.83 9.22 4.60
N GLY A 49 6.23 9.99 5.49
CA GLY A 49 4.92 10.59 5.27
C GLY A 49 3.73 9.65 5.53
N VAL A 50 3.96 8.46 6.07
CA VAL A 50 2.89 7.53 6.44
C VAL A 50 2.23 8.01 7.74
N PRO A 51 0.94 8.37 7.73
CA PRO A 51 0.24 8.75 8.95
C PRO A 51 -0.08 7.52 9.80
N ALA A 52 -0.22 7.71 11.12
CA ALA A 52 -0.67 6.62 12.00
C ALA A 52 -2.12 6.22 11.71
N SER A 53 -2.96 7.19 11.31
CA SER A 53 -4.36 6.96 10.95
C SER A 53 -4.86 7.94 9.90
N LEU A 54 -5.89 7.52 9.16
CA LEU A 54 -6.64 8.29 8.17
C LEU A 54 -8.14 8.18 8.43
N PRO A 55 -8.93 9.18 8.07
CA PRO A 55 -10.38 9.03 8.00
C PRO A 55 -10.78 8.05 6.89
N ALA A 56 -11.85 7.29 7.11
CA ALA A 56 -12.42 6.45 6.05
C ALA A 56 -12.96 7.32 4.92
N GLY A 57 -12.71 6.93 3.67
CA GLY A 57 -13.16 7.70 2.52
C GLY A 57 -12.22 7.64 1.33
N GLU A 58 -12.35 8.60 0.45
CA GLU A 58 -11.46 8.73 -0.70
C GLU A 58 -10.06 9.14 -0.25
N VAL A 59 -9.07 8.36 -0.66
CA VAL A 59 -7.67 8.65 -0.39
C VAL A 59 -6.92 8.76 -1.71
N ARG A 60 -6.15 9.83 -1.84
CA ARG A 60 -5.15 10.00 -2.91
C ARG A 60 -3.78 9.73 -2.32
N ILE A 61 -2.97 8.97 -3.03
CA ILE A 61 -1.59 8.72 -2.64
C ILE A 61 -0.69 9.33 -3.71
N SER A 62 0.12 10.31 -3.33
CA SER A 62 1.25 10.74 -4.14
C SER A 62 2.48 9.97 -3.66
N PHE A 63 3.25 9.44 -4.59
CA PHE A 63 4.44 8.64 -4.29
C PHE A 63 5.65 9.25 -4.98
N ALA A 64 6.65 9.63 -4.21
CA ALA A 64 7.94 10.10 -4.69
C ALA A 64 9.04 9.13 -4.26
N ASN A 65 9.95 8.81 -5.17
CA ASN A 65 11.15 8.05 -4.85
C ASN A 65 12.33 9.01 -4.76
N ASP A 66 12.69 9.38 -3.53
CA ASP A 66 13.82 10.28 -3.24
C ASP A 66 15.16 9.52 -3.16
N SER A 67 15.14 8.20 -3.36
CA SER A 67 16.35 7.38 -3.45
C SER A 67 17.13 7.70 -4.73
N LYS A 68 18.45 7.65 -4.66
CA LYS A 68 19.30 7.99 -5.80
C LYS A 68 19.60 6.80 -6.71
N ASN A 69 19.54 5.60 -6.18
CA ASN A 69 20.13 4.44 -6.84
C ASN A 69 19.11 3.31 -7.08
N GLU A 70 18.01 3.26 -6.34
CA GLU A 70 17.08 2.14 -6.38
C GLU A 70 15.67 2.56 -6.75
N ALA A 71 15.01 1.73 -7.54
CA ALA A 71 13.59 1.82 -7.76
C ALA A 71 12.85 1.34 -6.50
N HIS A 72 11.73 1.98 -6.20
CA HIS A 72 10.86 1.58 -5.10
C HIS A 72 9.42 1.44 -5.57
N GLU A 73 8.70 0.54 -4.92
CA GLU A 73 7.27 0.40 -5.07
C GLU A 73 6.56 0.52 -3.73
N MET A 74 5.29 0.80 -3.78
CA MET A 74 4.37 0.69 -2.67
C MET A 74 3.26 -0.26 -3.09
N GLN A 75 3.20 -1.43 -2.47
CA GLN A 75 2.05 -2.32 -2.54
C GLN A 75 1.22 -2.14 -1.27
N LEU A 76 -0.04 -1.78 -1.44
CA LEU A 76 -0.99 -1.53 -0.36
C LEU A 76 -1.90 -2.74 -0.18
N TYR A 77 -1.98 -3.20 1.06
CA TYR A 77 -2.84 -4.32 1.47
C TYR A 77 -3.76 -3.89 2.61
N ARG A 78 -5.00 -4.37 2.57
CA ARG A 78 -5.86 -4.36 3.74
C ARG A 78 -5.60 -5.62 4.55
N ILE A 79 -5.31 -5.46 5.83
CA ILE A 79 -5.22 -6.60 6.77
C ILE A 79 -6.65 -7.03 7.09
N ASN A 80 -6.96 -8.30 6.86
CA ASN A 80 -8.33 -8.81 6.96
C ASN A 80 -8.84 -8.78 8.39
N ASP A 81 -10.15 -8.60 8.55
CA ASP A 81 -10.78 -8.52 9.87
C ASP A 81 -10.54 -9.82 10.66
N GLY A 82 -10.33 -9.69 11.95
CA GLY A 82 -10.00 -10.82 12.83
C GLY A 82 -8.53 -11.25 12.83
N VAL A 83 -7.69 -10.71 11.93
CA VAL A 83 -6.24 -10.93 11.95
C VAL A 83 -5.60 -10.03 13.01
N ASN A 84 -5.03 -10.63 14.06
CA ASN A 84 -4.42 -9.91 15.19
C ASN A 84 -2.89 -9.87 15.12
N GLU A 85 -2.30 -10.62 14.21
CA GLU A 85 -0.86 -10.67 14.02
C GLU A 85 -0.28 -9.31 13.62
N SER A 86 0.99 -9.10 13.92
CA SER A 86 1.73 -7.95 13.41
C SER A 86 1.93 -8.09 11.90
N PHE A 87 2.15 -6.96 11.23
CA PHE A 87 2.40 -6.99 9.78
C PHE A 87 3.66 -7.78 9.44
N ASP A 88 4.69 -7.75 10.30
CA ASP A 88 5.89 -8.56 10.16
C ASP A 88 5.59 -10.07 10.19
N GLN A 89 4.73 -10.50 11.11
CA GLN A 89 4.31 -11.90 11.18
C GLN A 89 3.52 -12.31 9.93
N ILE A 90 2.62 -11.45 9.45
CA ILE A 90 1.85 -11.70 8.23
C ILE A 90 2.78 -11.89 7.03
N LEU A 91 3.76 -10.99 6.85
CA LEU A 91 4.74 -11.08 5.75
C LEU A 91 5.62 -12.34 5.86
N ALA A 92 6.03 -12.72 7.07
CA ALA A 92 6.81 -13.94 7.28
C ALA A 92 6.01 -15.20 6.97
N ASP A 93 4.74 -15.24 7.32
CA ASP A 93 3.85 -16.36 7.01
C ASP A 93 3.56 -16.48 5.52
N ASP A 94 3.36 -15.35 4.84
CA ASP A 94 3.17 -15.29 3.38
C ASP A 94 4.42 -15.82 2.66
N GLU A 95 5.60 -15.38 3.06
CA GLU A 95 6.87 -15.89 2.51
C GLU A 95 7.03 -17.40 2.73
N ALA A 96 6.73 -17.88 3.93
CA ALA A 96 6.81 -19.29 4.24
C ALA A 96 5.80 -20.15 3.45
N GLN A 97 4.64 -19.59 3.12
CA GLN A 97 3.66 -20.25 2.25
C GLN A 97 4.17 -20.34 0.80
N ASN A 98 4.71 -19.23 0.27
CA ASN A 98 5.26 -19.20 -1.09
C ASN A 98 6.41 -20.20 -1.25
N GLN A 99 7.34 -20.26 -0.29
CA GLN A 99 8.43 -21.23 -0.30
C GLN A 99 7.94 -22.69 -0.29
N ARG A 100 6.88 -23.01 0.46
CA ARG A 100 6.28 -24.34 0.47
C ARG A 100 5.64 -24.69 -0.88
N GLN A 101 4.97 -23.73 -1.51
CA GLN A 101 4.39 -23.94 -2.86
C GLN A 101 5.47 -24.18 -3.91
N ASP A 102 6.55 -23.41 -3.88
CA ASP A 102 7.66 -23.58 -4.81
C ASP A 102 8.32 -24.97 -4.66
N GLN A 103 8.52 -25.45 -3.43
CA GLN A 103 9.04 -26.80 -3.17
C GLN A 103 8.10 -27.89 -3.68
N GLN A 104 6.78 -27.72 -3.52
CA GLN A 104 5.80 -28.67 -4.03
C GLN A 104 5.79 -28.71 -5.57
N ASN A 105 5.87 -27.56 -6.21
CA ASN A 105 5.92 -27.44 -7.66
C ASN A 105 7.19 -28.08 -8.24
N GLN A 106 8.32 -27.94 -7.56
CA GLN A 106 9.58 -28.58 -7.96
C GLN A 106 9.56 -30.10 -7.77
N ALA A 107 8.94 -30.59 -6.69
CA ALA A 107 8.83 -32.03 -6.42
C ALA A 107 7.83 -32.72 -7.34
N GLY A 108 6.82 -32.03 -7.85
CA GLY A 108 5.80 -32.56 -8.78
C GLY A 108 6.21 -32.53 -10.25
N GLY A 109 7.26 -31.79 -10.62
CA GLY A 109 7.71 -31.59 -12.01
C GLY A 109 8.56 -32.73 -12.61
N GLY A 110 8.78 -33.81 -11.90
CA GLY A 110 9.72 -34.88 -12.27
C GLY A 110 9.12 -36.08 -13.03
N GLN A 111 7.90 -36.07 -13.54
CA GLN A 111 7.32 -37.22 -14.23
C GLN A 111 6.48 -36.84 -15.46
N GLY A 112 7.12 -36.32 -16.48
CA GLY A 112 6.56 -36.06 -17.80
C GLY A 112 7.39 -36.69 -18.91
N GLY A 113 7.60 -38.00 -18.89
CA GLY A 113 8.28 -38.78 -19.94
C GLY A 113 7.56 -40.08 -20.24
N GLY A 114 6.69 -40.10 -21.24
CA GLY A 114 6.30 -41.21 -22.12
C GLY A 114 5.84 -42.52 -21.46
N GLY A 115 4.55 -42.84 -21.60
CA GLY A 115 4.03 -44.18 -21.32
C GLY A 115 2.51 -44.20 -21.47
N GLN A 116 2.04 -44.56 -22.69
CA GLN A 116 0.65 -45.01 -22.94
C GLN A 116 0.38 -46.28 -22.15
N GLY A 117 -0.73 -46.37 -21.48
CA GLY A 117 -1.30 -47.64 -21.08
C GLY A 117 -1.96 -47.68 -19.72
N GLY A 118 -3.24 -47.53 -19.69
CA GLY A 118 -4.19 -48.40 -18.98
C GLY A 118 -4.35 -48.29 -17.47
N GLN A 119 -5.62 -48.09 -17.11
CA GLN A 119 -6.33 -48.59 -15.95
C GLN A 119 -6.40 -47.73 -14.67
N ASN A 120 -7.64 -47.22 -14.52
CA ASN A 120 -8.41 -47.09 -13.25
C ASN A 120 -7.61 -47.30 -11.95
N GLY A 121 -6.90 -46.27 -11.55
CA GLY A 121 -6.49 -46.08 -10.18
C GLY A 121 -7.19 -44.86 -9.65
N GLN A 122 -8.28 -45.04 -8.90
CA GLN A 122 -8.85 -44.01 -8.06
C GLN A 122 -7.75 -43.63 -7.06
N THR A 123 -7.07 -42.53 -7.33
CA THR A 123 -6.24 -41.89 -6.33
C THR A 123 -7.20 -41.46 -5.20
N PRO A 124 -7.01 -41.91 -3.95
CA PRO A 124 -7.86 -41.46 -2.87
C PRO A 124 -7.77 -39.92 -2.83
N PRO A 125 -8.89 -39.24 -2.59
CA PRO A 125 -8.87 -37.79 -2.47
C PRO A 125 -7.85 -37.46 -1.37
N SER A 126 -6.78 -36.78 -1.76
CA SER A 126 -5.81 -36.27 -0.79
C SER A 126 -6.62 -35.36 0.14
N THR A 127 -6.69 -35.72 1.41
CA THR A 127 -7.24 -34.88 2.48
C THR A 127 -6.27 -33.72 2.73
N GLN A 128 -6.02 -32.93 1.69
CA GLN A 128 -5.32 -31.68 1.86
C GLN A 128 -6.31 -30.73 2.52
N ASN A 129 -6.02 -30.34 3.74
CA ASN A 129 -6.73 -29.25 4.35
C ASN A 129 -6.69 -28.05 3.38
N PRO A 130 -7.83 -27.35 3.18
CA PRO A 130 -7.83 -26.17 2.34
C PRO A 130 -6.74 -25.20 2.83
N PRO A 131 -6.05 -24.52 1.93
CA PRO A 131 -5.04 -23.54 2.33
C PRO A 131 -5.68 -22.53 3.29
N PRO A 132 -4.96 -22.07 4.30
CA PRO A 132 -5.47 -21.07 5.24
C PRO A 132 -5.92 -19.84 4.46
N ALA A 133 -7.00 -19.21 4.91
CA ALA A 133 -7.50 -17.98 4.31
C ALA A 133 -6.39 -16.91 4.33
N PRO A 134 -6.28 -16.11 3.27
CA PRO A 134 -5.27 -15.06 3.20
C PRO A 134 -5.49 -14.05 4.34
N LYS A 135 -4.42 -13.65 5.01
CA LYS A 135 -4.46 -12.70 6.13
C LYS A 135 -4.57 -11.24 5.66
N MET A 136 -4.26 -10.99 4.41
CA MET A 136 -4.35 -9.66 3.81
C MET A 136 -4.93 -9.73 2.40
N THR A 137 -5.54 -8.65 1.97
CA THR A 137 -6.11 -8.49 0.64
C THR A 137 -5.39 -7.36 -0.07
N PHE A 138 -4.86 -7.63 -1.27
CA PHE A 138 -4.23 -6.62 -2.12
C PHE A 138 -5.24 -5.52 -2.46
N PHE A 139 -4.83 -4.27 -2.34
CA PHE A 139 -5.66 -3.13 -2.64
C PHE A 139 -5.17 -2.35 -3.85
N ALA A 140 -3.87 -2.00 -3.87
CA ALA A 140 -3.28 -1.23 -4.96
C ALA A 140 -1.75 -1.26 -4.93
N SER A 141 -1.12 -0.87 -6.04
CA SER A 141 0.34 -0.67 -6.10
C SER A 141 0.73 0.51 -6.98
N THR A 142 1.88 1.08 -6.68
CA THR A 142 2.57 2.07 -7.51
C THR A 142 4.07 1.91 -7.34
N GLY A 143 4.85 2.44 -8.27
CA GLY A 143 6.30 2.43 -8.18
C GLY A 143 6.93 3.57 -8.98
N ALA A 144 8.16 3.92 -8.62
CA ALA A 144 8.93 4.95 -9.28
C ALA A 144 10.41 4.58 -9.36
N GLY A 145 11.07 4.99 -10.43
CA GLY A 145 12.52 4.93 -10.55
C GLY A 145 13.22 5.90 -9.59
N PRO A 146 14.56 5.80 -9.47
CA PRO A 146 15.33 6.69 -8.63
C PRO A 146 15.15 8.17 -9.00
N GLY A 147 14.79 9.01 -8.04
CA GLY A 147 14.55 10.44 -8.23
C GLY A 147 13.25 10.80 -8.95
N ASP A 148 12.43 9.80 -9.33
CA ASP A 148 11.16 9.99 -9.99
C ASP A 148 9.99 10.09 -9.01
N SER A 149 8.87 10.59 -9.48
CA SER A 149 7.60 10.57 -8.75
C SER A 149 6.53 9.92 -9.60
N ALA A 150 5.79 8.99 -8.99
CA ALA A 150 4.58 8.44 -9.54
C ALA A 150 3.38 9.13 -8.90
N LYS A 151 2.52 9.74 -9.70
CA LYS A 151 1.22 10.16 -9.24
C LYS A 151 0.30 8.95 -9.34
N MET A 152 0.04 8.33 -8.23
CA MET A 152 -1.05 7.39 -8.14
C MET A 152 -2.27 8.15 -7.63
N ASP A 153 -3.15 8.51 -8.52
CA ASP A 153 -4.51 8.82 -8.13
C ASP A 153 -5.20 7.50 -7.74
N LEU A 154 -4.86 6.99 -6.59
CA LEU A 154 -5.58 5.89 -5.97
C LEU A 154 -6.91 6.47 -5.52
N ILE A 155 -7.82 6.60 -6.48
CA ILE A 155 -9.20 7.00 -6.23
C ILE A 155 -9.94 5.73 -5.80
N GLY A 156 -9.83 5.42 -4.55
CA GLY A 156 -10.56 4.33 -3.92
C GLY A 156 -11.01 4.76 -2.54
N LYS A 157 -12.22 4.40 -2.19
CA LYS A 157 -12.66 4.52 -0.80
C LYS A 157 -11.91 3.47 -0.01
N LEU A 158 -11.01 3.91 0.87
CA LEU A 158 -10.44 3.01 1.86
C LEU A 158 -11.48 2.77 2.96
N PRO A 159 -12.04 1.55 3.06
CA PRO A 159 -12.89 1.18 4.19
C PRO A 159 -12.11 1.24 5.50
N ALA A 160 -12.81 1.42 6.61
CA ALA A 160 -12.19 1.32 7.93
C ALA A 160 -11.46 -0.02 8.11
N GLY A 161 -10.31 0.00 8.77
CA GLY A 161 -9.49 -1.18 8.99
C GLY A 161 -8.01 -0.89 9.10
N ARG A 162 -7.22 -1.95 9.26
CA ARG A 162 -5.75 -1.89 9.28
C ARG A 162 -5.20 -2.09 7.88
N TYR A 163 -4.17 -1.33 7.54
CA TYR A 163 -3.49 -1.41 6.25
C TYR A 163 -1.99 -1.58 6.43
N GLY A 164 -1.38 -2.32 5.52
CA GLY A 164 0.06 -2.48 5.42
C GLY A 164 0.55 -2.05 4.04
N MET A 165 1.70 -1.42 4.00
CA MET A 165 2.44 -1.10 2.78
C MET A 165 3.78 -1.80 2.78
N VAL A 166 4.21 -2.28 1.61
CA VAL A 166 5.43 -3.07 1.47
C VAL A 166 6.08 -2.85 0.11
N CYS A 167 7.41 -2.90 0.04
CA CYS A 167 8.19 -2.96 -1.20
C CYS A 167 8.80 -4.34 -1.35
N TYR A 168 8.41 -5.07 -2.39
CA TYR A 168 8.94 -6.42 -2.70
C TYR A 168 10.11 -6.38 -3.69
N LEU A 169 10.45 -5.20 -4.25
CA LEU A 169 11.58 -5.11 -5.16
C LEU A 169 12.86 -5.61 -4.49
N PRO A 170 13.69 -6.36 -5.22
CA PRO A 170 14.95 -6.86 -4.69
C PRO A 170 15.99 -5.74 -4.54
N VAL A 171 16.80 -5.83 -3.50
CA VAL A 171 17.90 -4.90 -3.24
C VAL A 171 18.88 -4.90 -4.41
N ASN A 172 19.20 -3.72 -4.95
CA ASN A 172 20.05 -3.54 -6.15
C ASN A 172 19.57 -4.34 -7.38
N GLY A 173 18.30 -4.70 -7.46
CA GLY A 173 17.77 -5.57 -8.52
C GLY A 173 18.27 -7.01 -8.48
N ASP A 174 18.84 -7.44 -7.36
CA ASP A 174 19.42 -8.77 -7.16
C ASP A 174 18.56 -9.59 -6.17
N ASP A 175 17.85 -10.59 -6.68
CA ASP A 175 16.99 -11.45 -5.88
C ASP A 175 17.72 -12.15 -4.73
N ALA A 176 19.02 -12.42 -4.88
CA ALA A 176 19.83 -13.04 -3.83
C ALA A 176 20.00 -12.16 -2.59
N GLN A 177 19.85 -10.84 -2.73
CA GLN A 177 19.89 -9.88 -1.62
C GLN A 177 18.56 -9.75 -0.88
N GLY A 178 17.51 -10.32 -1.44
CA GLY A 178 16.16 -10.29 -0.90
C GLY A 178 15.44 -8.95 -1.10
N PRO A 179 14.16 -8.89 -0.76
CA PRO A 179 13.32 -7.71 -1.01
C PRO A 179 13.57 -6.58 -0.01
N HIS A 180 13.26 -5.35 -0.44
CA HIS A 180 13.42 -4.12 0.33
C HIS A 180 12.69 -4.15 1.69
N TYR A 181 11.55 -4.85 1.78
CA TYR A 181 10.84 -4.93 3.07
C TYR A 181 11.65 -5.64 4.16
N LYS A 182 12.58 -6.54 3.81
CA LYS A 182 13.50 -7.16 4.77
C LYS A 182 14.55 -6.18 5.29
N LYS A 183 14.79 -5.08 4.57
CA LYS A 183 15.63 -3.96 5.03
C LYS A 183 14.85 -2.91 5.82
N GLY A 184 13.53 -3.05 5.94
CA GLY A 184 12.67 -2.14 6.68
C GLY A 184 11.61 -1.41 5.86
N MET A 185 11.59 -1.57 4.52
CA MET A 185 10.67 -0.83 3.66
C MET A 185 9.24 -1.39 3.71
N LYS A 186 8.62 -1.18 4.85
CA LYS A 186 7.23 -1.52 5.16
C LYS A 186 6.66 -0.53 6.16
N ALA A 187 5.34 -0.34 6.15
CA ALA A 187 4.66 0.51 7.11
C ALA A 187 3.23 0.04 7.35
N VAL A 188 2.63 0.47 8.44
CA VAL A 188 1.23 0.21 8.77
C VAL A 188 0.52 1.50 9.17
N PHE A 189 -0.77 1.57 8.87
CA PHE A 189 -1.64 2.65 9.32
C PHE A 189 -3.06 2.11 9.51
N THR A 190 -3.91 2.91 10.16
CA THR A 190 -5.32 2.56 10.39
C THR A 190 -6.23 3.55 9.68
N VAL A 191 -7.29 3.05 9.06
CA VAL A 191 -8.40 3.84 8.53
C VAL A 191 -9.58 3.74 9.50
N MET A 192 -10.11 4.89 9.95
CA MET A 192 -11.15 4.99 11.00
C MET A 192 -12.42 5.66 10.46
#